data_57b66e37125175c61a3a05b045645f4e
#
_entry.id   57b66e37125175c61a3a05b045645f4e
#
_cell.length_a   1.000
_cell.length_b   1.000
_cell.length_c   1.000
_cell.angle_alpha   90.00
_cell.angle_beta   90.00
_cell.angle_gamma   90.00
#
_symmetry.space_group_name_H-M   'P 1'
#
loop_
_entity.id
_entity.type
_entity.pdbx_description
1 polymer ?
#
loop_
_entity_poly.entity_id
_entity_poly.type
_entity_poly.pdbx_seq_one_letter_code
_entity_poly.pdbx_strand_id
1 'polypeptide(L)'
;MTARQPDGANPKPVVLVLQDEPILAGIMRDFVEEAVCEAVVVRTAEAAVRTLEGRTDIRVVFADLDVRGSTTGLKLVAMIRDRWPPIELVLTGALAPDLDAIPARGVFCDKPFRENKVISAIRGFAA
;
A
#
# COMPACT_ATOMS: atom_id res chain seq x y z
N MET A 1 -3.27 -31.37 8.42
CA MET A 1 -3.40 -30.91 7.96
C MET A 1 -3.88 -30.55 7.76
N THR A 2 -3.82 -30.56 7.94
CA THR A 2 -4.17 -30.10 7.49
C THR A 2 -4.50 -29.73 6.89
N ALA A 3 -5.13 -30.16 7.45
CA ALA A 3 -5.62 -29.80 6.25
C ALA A 3 -5.13 -28.62 5.63
N ARG A 4 -4.30 -28.81 5.09
CA ARG A 4 -3.65 -27.83 4.47
C ARG A 4 -4.07 -27.73 3.07
N GLN A 5 -4.38 -26.54 2.58
CA GLN A 5 -4.64 -26.37 1.19
C GLN A 5 -3.36 -26.51 0.44
N PRO A 6 -3.39 -27.09 -0.74
CA PRO A 6 -2.17 -27.34 -1.49
C PRO A 6 -1.35 -26.09 -1.76
N ASP A 7 -1.97 -25.07 -2.29
CA ASP A 7 -1.30 -23.80 -2.56
C ASP A 7 -1.67 -22.75 -1.57
N GLY A 8 -2.59 -23.07 -0.69
CA GLY A 8 -3.03 -22.17 0.35
C GLY A 8 -2.30 -22.38 1.65
N ALA A 9 -1.21 -23.08 1.61
CA ALA A 9 -0.43 -23.28 2.80
C ALA A 9 -0.13 -21.98 3.49
N ASN A 10 0.24 -20.99 2.71
CA ASN A 10 0.49 -19.65 3.19
C ASN A 10 -0.40 -18.69 2.43
N PRO A 11 -1.29 -18.00 3.11
CA PRO A 11 -2.07 -16.98 2.43
C PRO A 11 -1.14 -15.91 1.88
N LYS A 12 -1.55 -15.30 0.78
CA LYS A 12 -0.78 -14.20 0.21
C LYS A 12 -0.76 -13.02 1.17
N PRO A 13 0.36 -12.30 1.25
CA PRO A 13 0.39 -11.05 1.99
C PRO A 13 -0.63 -10.07 1.42
N VAL A 14 -1.23 -9.27 2.29
CA VAL A 14 -2.27 -8.32 1.88
C VAL A 14 -1.69 -6.92 1.81
N VAL A 15 -1.93 -6.25 0.69
CA VAL A 15 -1.51 -4.87 0.46
C VAL A 15 -2.76 -4.01 0.30
N LEU A 16 -2.85 -2.97 1.12
CA LEU A 16 -3.92 -1.97 1.00
C LEU A 16 -3.48 -0.95 -0.05
N VAL A 17 -4.30 -0.77 -1.09
CA VAL A 17 -4.02 0.17 -2.16
C VAL A 17 -4.95 1.36 -2.00
N LEU A 18 -4.39 2.57 -1.85
CA LEU A 18 -5.16 3.81 -1.77
C LEU A 18 -5.03 4.56 -3.08
N GLN A 19 -6.11 4.61 -3.85
CA GLN A 19 -6.15 5.31 -5.13
C GLN A 19 -7.60 5.61 -5.51
N ASP A 20 -7.91 6.87 -5.81
CA ASP A 20 -9.26 7.30 -6.18
C ASP A 20 -9.51 7.32 -7.69
N GLU A 21 -8.47 7.24 -8.50
CA GLU A 21 -8.60 7.24 -9.95
C GLU A 21 -8.67 5.79 -10.43
N PRO A 22 -9.77 5.37 -11.11
CA PRO A 22 -10.01 3.95 -11.40
C PRO A 22 -8.93 3.28 -12.26
N ILE A 23 -8.41 3.98 -13.26
CA ILE A 23 -7.39 3.40 -14.15
C ILE A 23 -6.10 3.17 -13.37
N LEU A 24 -5.67 4.18 -12.59
CA LEU A 24 -4.48 4.04 -11.76
C LEU A 24 -4.67 2.97 -10.69
N ALA A 25 -5.87 2.88 -10.11
CA ALA A 25 -6.16 1.83 -9.14
C ALA A 25 -5.96 0.44 -9.73
N GLY A 26 -6.40 0.25 -10.97
CA GLY A 26 -6.19 -1.02 -11.67
C GLY A 26 -4.72 -1.32 -11.91
N ILE A 27 -3.94 -0.32 -12.30
CA ILE A 27 -2.49 -0.47 -12.51
C ILE A 27 -1.81 -0.82 -11.19
N MET A 28 -2.15 -0.11 -10.12
CA MET A 28 -1.54 -0.36 -8.81
C MET A 28 -1.91 -1.75 -8.29
N ARG A 29 -3.15 -2.17 -8.48
CA ARG A 29 -3.58 -3.53 -8.12
C ARG A 29 -2.78 -4.57 -8.91
N ASP A 30 -2.58 -4.35 -10.21
CA ASP A 30 -1.81 -5.28 -11.03
C ASP A 30 -0.38 -5.43 -10.52
N PHE A 31 0.25 -4.34 -10.08
CA PHE A 31 1.59 -4.41 -9.50
C PHE A 31 1.60 -5.25 -8.22
N VAL A 32 0.58 -5.08 -7.37
CA VAL A 32 0.46 -5.87 -6.15
C VAL A 32 0.32 -7.36 -6.47
N GLU A 33 -0.52 -7.68 -7.44
CA GLU A 33 -0.74 -9.06 -7.84
C GLU A 33 0.51 -9.65 -8.49
N GLU A 34 1.25 -8.87 -9.26
CA GLU A 34 2.52 -9.30 -9.84
C GLU A 34 3.55 -9.60 -8.75
N ALA A 35 3.47 -8.90 -7.62
CA ALA A 35 4.32 -9.17 -6.46
C ALA A 35 3.83 -10.38 -5.63
N VAL A 36 2.84 -11.11 -6.13
CA VAL A 36 2.24 -12.28 -5.49
C VAL A 36 1.60 -11.91 -4.14
N CYS A 37 0.90 -10.78 -4.13
CA CYS A 37 0.17 -10.29 -2.97
C CYS A 37 -1.30 -10.10 -3.32
N GLU A 38 -2.15 -10.06 -2.30
CA GLU A 38 -3.56 -9.73 -2.45
C GLU A 38 -3.75 -8.23 -2.32
N ALA A 39 -4.47 -7.62 -3.26
CA ALA A 39 -4.75 -6.19 -3.22
C ALA A 39 -6.14 -5.93 -2.64
N VAL A 40 -6.21 -5.02 -1.68
CA VAL A 40 -7.47 -4.46 -1.20
C VAL A 40 -7.46 -2.99 -1.57
N VAL A 41 -8.32 -2.59 -2.50
CA VAL A 41 -8.32 -1.23 -3.04
C VAL A 41 -9.36 -0.39 -2.31
N VAL A 42 -8.93 0.76 -1.82
CA VAL A 42 -9.82 1.78 -1.23
C VAL A 42 -9.58 3.11 -1.93
N ARG A 43 -10.56 3.98 -1.88
CA ARG A 43 -10.55 5.21 -2.67
C ARG A 43 -10.36 6.47 -1.85
N THR A 44 -10.49 6.39 -0.54
CA THR A 44 -10.39 7.55 0.35
C THR A 44 -9.54 7.23 1.56
N ALA A 45 -9.00 8.29 2.19
CA ALA A 45 -8.25 8.14 3.43
C ALA A 45 -9.12 7.53 4.53
N GLU A 46 -10.39 7.93 4.59
CA GLU A 46 -11.32 7.41 5.59
C GLU A 46 -11.56 5.91 5.41
N ALA A 47 -11.72 5.47 4.17
CA ALA A 47 -11.88 4.04 3.89
C ALA A 47 -10.61 3.26 4.22
N ALA A 48 -9.44 3.85 3.99
CA ALA A 48 -8.17 3.23 4.35
C ALA A 48 -8.08 3.01 5.86
N VAL A 49 -8.42 4.03 6.65
CA VAL A 49 -8.38 3.93 8.11
C VAL A 49 -9.37 2.88 8.60
N ARG A 50 -10.60 2.87 8.08
CA ARG A 50 -11.59 1.87 8.47
C ARG A 50 -11.12 0.46 8.15
N THR A 51 -10.49 0.27 7.00
CA THR A 51 -9.96 -1.04 6.63
C THR A 51 -8.87 -1.48 7.58
N LEU A 52 -7.94 -0.58 7.92
CA LEU A 52 -6.87 -0.89 8.86
C LEU A 52 -7.39 -1.17 10.26
N GLU A 53 -8.45 -0.47 10.68
CA GLU A 53 -9.06 -0.72 11.98
C GLU A 53 -9.77 -2.06 12.06
N GLY A 54 -10.28 -2.55 10.93
CA GLY A 54 -11.05 -3.79 10.88
C GLY A 54 -10.25 -5.03 10.49
N ARG A 55 -8.98 -4.87 10.08
CA ARG A 55 -8.17 -5.99 9.61
C ARG A 55 -6.79 -5.94 10.25
N THR A 56 -6.29 -7.10 10.63
CA THR A 56 -4.95 -7.22 11.22
C THR A 56 -3.95 -7.85 10.26
N ASP A 57 -4.37 -8.17 9.03
CA ASP A 57 -3.56 -8.89 8.06
C ASP A 57 -2.92 -8.00 6.99
N ILE A 58 -3.10 -6.68 7.07
CA ILE A 58 -2.49 -5.74 6.12
C ILE A 58 -0.99 -5.61 6.45
N ARG A 59 -0.14 -5.94 5.49
CA ARG A 59 1.32 -5.89 5.65
C ARG A 59 1.92 -4.63 5.07
N VAL A 60 1.35 -4.12 3.98
CA VAL A 60 1.88 -3.00 3.21
C VAL A 60 0.73 -2.08 2.85
N VAL A 61 0.96 -0.78 2.91
CA VAL A 61 0.05 0.23 2.35
C VAL A 61 0.76 0.85 1.14
N PHE A 62 0.14 0.70 -0.03
CA PHE A 62 0.60 1.30 -1.27
C PHE A 62 -0.32 2.48 -1.55
N ALA A 63 0.15 3.68 -1.25
CA ALA A 63 -0.71 4.86 -1.22
C ALA A 63 -0.27 5.92 -2.22
N ASP A 64 -1.24 6.45 -2.95
CA ASP A 64 -1.06 7.63 -3.78
C ASP A 64 -1.27 8.87 -2.91
N LEU A 65 -0.21 9.67 -2.75
CA LEU A 65 -0.26 10.87 -1.92
C LEU A 65 -1.13 11.98 -2.53
N ASP A 66 -1.50 11.84 -3.81
CA ASP A 66 -2.33 12.82 -4.51
C ASP A 66 -3.83 12.56 -4.35
N VAL A 67 -4.22 11.49 -3.65
CA VAL A 67 -5.64 11.17 -3.43
C VAL A 67 -6.31 12.32 -2.70
N ARG A 68 -7.47 12.73 -3.22
CA ARG A 68 -8.22 13.86 -2.68
C ARG A 68 -9.03 13.43 -1.46
N GLY A 69 -9.29 14.39 -0.59
CA GLY A 69 -10.12 14.14 0.58
C GLY A 69 -9.84 15.13 1.69
N SER A 70 -10.46 14.91 2.82
CA SER A 70 -10.32 15.77 4.00
C SER A 70 -8.96 15.63 4.67
N THR A 71 -8.28 14.51 4.43
CA THR A 71 -6.95 14.25 4.99
C THR A 71 -5.94 14.20 3.86
N THR A 72 -4.84 14.93 3.99
CA THR A 72 -3.77 14.87 2.98
C THR A 72 -3.09 13.51 3.04
N GLY A 73 -2.51 13.11 1.90
CA GLY A 73 -1.81 11.83 1.83
C GLY A 73 -0.66 11.73 2.83
N LEU A 74 0.11 12.81 3.01
CA LEU A 74 1.22 12.79 3.97
C LEU A 74 0.73 12.66 5.41
N LYS A 75 -0.37 13.33 5.77
CA LYS A 75 -0.95 13.18 7.11
C LYS A 75 -1.46 11.78 7.34
N LEU A 76 -2.08 11.19 6.33
CA LEU A 76 -2.58 9.82 6.44
C LEU A 76 -1.44 8.84 6.70
N VAL A 77 -0.36 8.90 5.91
CA VAL A 77 0.73 7.93 6.07
C VAL A 77 1.49 8.15 7.38
N ALA A 78 1.57 9.39 7.86
CA ALA A 78 2.14 9.66 9.18
C ALA A 78 1.29 9.01 10.29
N MET A 79 -0.03 9.10 10.18
CA MET A 79 -0.94 8.47 11.13
C MET A 79 -0.83 6.94 11.07
N ILE A 80 -0.72 6.38 9.87
CA ILE A 80 -0.56 4.93 9.71
C ILE A 80 0.73 4.47 10.39
N ARG A 81 1.83 5.20 10.18
CA ARG A 81 3.11 4.86 10.82
C ARG A 81 2.98 4.89 12.35
N ASP A 82 2.23 5.86 12.87
CA ASP A 82 2.06 6.03 14.31
C ASP A 82 1.15 4.95 14.92
N ARG A 83 0.03 4.65 14.26
CA ARG A 83 -0.97 3.72 14.82
C ARG A 83 -0.68 2.26 14.52
N TRP A 84 -0.05 1.98 13.39
CA TRP A 84 0.24 0.61 12.95
C TRP A 84 1.71 0.50 12.56
N PRO A 85 2.63 0.62 13.53
CA PRO A 85 4.08 0.68 13.23
C PRO A 85 4.64 -0.46 12.37
N PRO A 86 4.13 -1.70 12.45
CA PRO A 86 4.68 -2.78 11.63
C PRO A 86 4.36 -2.67 10.15
N ILE A 87 3.36 -1.88 9.76
CA ILE A 87 2.97 -1.77 8.34
C ILE A 87 4.06 -1.02 7.58
N GLU A 88 4.41 -1.56 6.40
CA GLU A 88 5.36 -0.91 5.53
C GLU A 88 4.65 -0.01 4.53
N LEU A 89 5.31 1.06 4.10
CA LEU A 89 4.70 2.09 3.26
C LEU A 89 5.43 2.17 1.92
N VAL A 90 4.66 1.99 0.83
CA VAL A 90 5.12 2.28 -0.53
C VAL A 90 4.25 3.43 -1.02
N LEU A 91 4.88 4.56 -1.31
CA LEU A 91 4.19 5.81 -1.57
C LEU A 91 4.45 6.25 -3.01
N THR A 92 3.46 6.91 -3.61
CA THR A 92 3.62 7.51 -4.93
C THR A 92 2.90 8.85 -4.98
N GLY A 93 3.22 9.66 -5.98
CA GLY A 93 2.62 10.96 -6.18
C GLY A 93 3.23 11.64 -7.38
N ALA A 94 2.60 12.73 -7.85
CA ALA A 94 3.08 13.49 -8.99
C ALA A 94 4.39 14.19 -8.69
N LEU A 95 4.56 14.64 -7.45
CA LEU A 95 5.78 15.33 -7.00
C LEU A 95 6.32 14.60 -5.79
N ALA A 96 7.63 14.34 -5.78
CA ALA A 96 8.29 13.75 -4.63
C ALA A 96 8.20 14.73 -3.46
N PRO A 97 7.75 14.29 -2.27
CA PRO A 97 7.77 15.14 -1.09
C PRO A 97 9.20 15.29 -0.58
N ASP A 98 9.40 16.24 0.34
CA ASP A 98 10.68 16.32 1.05
C ASP A 98 10.93 15.00 1.79
N LEU A 99 12.20 14.59 1.82
CA LEU A 99 12.56 13.33 2.49
C LEU A 99 12.12 13.32 3.95
N ASP A 100 12.19 14.48 4.62
CA ASP A 100 11.80 14.59 6.02
C ASP A 100 10.29 14.41 6.23
N ALA A 101 9.48 14.59 5.18
CA ALA A 101 8.04 14.44 5.27
C ALA A 101 7.59 12.98 5.08
N ILE A 102 8.49 12.11 4.59
CA ILE A 102 8.18 10.70 4.41
C ILE A 102 8.42 9.99 5.74
N PRO A 103 7.42 9.23 6.24
CA PRO A 103 7.64 8.47 7.47
C PRO A 103 8.81 7.51 7.37
N ALA A 104 9.40 7.19 8.50
CA ALA A 104 10.51 6.24 8.55
C ALA A 104 10.11 4.93 7.84
N ARG A 105 11.04 4.38 7.07
CA ARG A 105 10.88 3.16 6.27
C ARG A 105 9.89 3.30 5.12
N GLY A 106 9.42 4.51 4.83
CA GLY A 106 8.61 4.73 3.65
C GLY A 106 9.47 4.74 2.39
N VAL A 107 8.96 4.18 1.30
CA VAL A 107 9.62 4.20 0.00
C VAL A 107 8.75 4.98 -0.97
N PHE A 108 9.33 5.96 -1.65
CA PHE A 108 8.59 6.75 -2.63
C PHE A 108 8.92 6.30 -4.04
N CYS A 109 7.89 6.06 -4.84
CA CYS A 109 8.01 5.68 -6.25
C CYS A 109 7.38 6.76 -7.12
N ASP A 110 8.16 7.35 -8.02
CA ASP A 110 7.71 8.43 -8.90
C ASP A 110 6.66 7.96 -9.90
N LYS A 111 5.83 8.89 -10.37
CA LYS A 111 5.02 8.71 -11.57
C LYS A 111 5.76 9.34 -12.76
N PRO A 112 5.72 8.75 -13.94
CA PRO A 112 5.09 7.47 -14.27
C PRO A 112 5.80 6.31 -13.59
N PHE A 113 5.05 5.26 -13.29
CA PHE A 113 5.58 4.15 -12.52
C PHE A 113 6.69 3.42 -13.25
N ARG A 114 7.74 3.11 -12.50
CA ARG A 114 8.73 2.12 -12.91
C ARG A 114 8.30 0.79 -12.32
N GLU A 115 7.72 -0.05 -13.16
CA GLU A 115 7.10 -1.29 -12.73
C GLU A 115 8.00 -2.12 -11.84
N ASN A 116 9.24 -2.35 -12.26
CA ASN A 116 10.17 -3.17 -11.49
C ASN A 116 10.48 -2.59 -10.13
N LYS A 117 10.58 -1.27 -10.02
CA LYS A 117 10.84 -0.62 -8.74
C LYS A 117 9.68 -0.82 -7.77
N VAL A 118 8.45 -0.62 -8.25
CA VAL A 118 7.25 -0.77 -7.42
C VAL A 118 7.09 -2.22 -6.97
N ILE A 119 7.17 -3.15 -7.91
CA ILE A 119 7.00 -4.57 -7.61
C ILE A 119 8.06 -5.04 -6.63
N SER A 120 9.32 -4.63 -6.84
CA SER A 120 10.41 -5.01 -5.93
C SER A 120 10.22 -4.46 -4.53
N ALA A 121 9.74 -3.21 -4.41
CA ALA A 121 9.49 -2.61 -3.10
C ALA A 121 8.39 -3.38 -2.36
N ILE A 122 7.28 -3.68 -3.04
CA ILE A 122 6.17 -4.41 -2.43
C ILE A 122 6.63 -5.82 -2.03
N ARG A 123 7.30 -6.51 -2.93
CA ARG A 123 7.77 -7.88 -2.67
C ARG A 123 8.75 -7.92 -1.50
N GLY A 124 9.65 -6.95 -1.42
CA GLY A 124 10.62 -6.88 -0.34
C GLY A 124 9.97 -6.69 1.02
N PHE A 125 8.96 -5.82 1.10
CA PHE A 125 8.26 -5.57 2.36
C PHE A 125 7.32 -6.71 2.75
N ALA A 126 6.74 -7.38 1.76
CA ALA A 126 5.77 -8.44 2.02
C ALA A 126 6.42 -9.79 2.35
N ALA A 127 7.71 -9.92 2.08
CA ALA A 127 8.43 -11.18 2.27
C ALA A 127 8.56 -11.64 3.74
#